data_d0a49f584c18e1200394fde37cd78b95
#
_entry.id   d0a49f584c18e1200394fde37cd78b95
#
_cell.length_a   1.000
_cell.length_b   1.000
_cell.length_c   1.000
_cell.angle_alpha   90.00
_cell.angle_beta   90.00
_cell.angle_gamma   90.00
#
_symmetry.space_group_name_H-M   'P 1'
#
loop_
_entity.id
_entity.type
_entity.pdbx_description
1 polymer ?
#
loop_
_entity_poly.entity_id
_entity_poly.type
_entity_poly.pdbx_seq_one_letter_code
_entity_poly.pdbx_strand_id
1 'polypeptide(L)'
;MDAAKITLRPSLRLALLALLLVALVRPAAAAADDPPFVGWSSLLPGLSLPYDVTSPDDCIAGRIHCIDKTVREMTKRFEPLASSCDHGAIFALTYLRVTEEYRRTVETPTFFDDTPFVNHEDVIFASYYFAAYDAWSAGRIGEVPPAWRIAFGAARDRGVSANGNLLLGINAHVQRDLPFVLYSIGLVKPDGSSRKPDHDRVNQILNRVTDDLIAEIARRFDPTIDDGNAPTTLDDFVLFQTVVSWRETAWRHAELLAQAATPEARDQVAQEIERYAASQASAIRTATSYAPLSGGSTARDAYCAAHWPG
;
A
#
# COMPACT_ATOMS: atom_id res chain seq x y z
N MET A 1 20.13 -1.71 -45.49
CA MET A 1 19.92 -1.35 -44.07
C MET A 1 18.48 -1.73 -43.71
N ASP A 2 18.32 -2.96 -43.25
CA ASP A 2 17.00 -3.52 -42.97
C ASP A 2 16.56 -3.11 -41.53
N ALA A 3 15.44 -2.41 -41.47
CA ALA A 3 14.80 -2.09 -40.21
C ALA A 3 14.18 -3.36 -39.59
N ALA A 4 14.76 -3.86 -38.52
CA ALA A 4 14.24 -4.98 -37.77
C ALA A 4 12.83 -4.63 -37.23
N LYS A 5 11.81 -5.30 -37.78
CA LYS A 5 10.44 -5.27 -37.26
C LYS A 5 10.42 -6.01 -35.93
N ILE A 6 10.38 -5.26 -34.83
CA ILE A 6 10.14 -5.81 -33.50
C ILE A 6 8.67 -6.24 -33.45
N THR A 7 8.40 -7.52 -33.59
CA THR A 7 7.07 -8.08 -33.38
C THR A 7 6.91 -8.46 -31.92
N LEU A 8 6.25 -7.61 -31.13
CA LEU A 8 5.84 -7.91 -29.76
C LEU A 8 4.91 -9.13 -29.74
N ARG A 9 5.18 -10.10 -28.85
CA ARG A 9 4.36 -11.29 -28.66
C ARG A 9 2.93 -10.92 -28.23
N PRO A 10 1.90 -11.71 -28.58
CA PRO A 10 0.49 -11.40 -28.33
C PRO A 10 0.17 -11.15 -26.85
N SER A 11 0.83 -11.86 -25.93
CA SER A 11 0.67 -11.70 -24.47
C SER A 11 1.16 -10.33 -23.95
N LEU A 12 2.27 -9.82 -24.48
CA LEU A 12 2.81 -8.50 -24.13
C LEU A 12 1.93 -7.37 -24.67
N ARG A 13 1.28 -7.59 -25.82
CA ARG A 13 0.30 -6.64 -26.37
C ARG A 13 -0.96 -6.58 -25.53
N LEU A 14 -1.42 -7.70 -24.96
CA LEU A 14 -2.57 -7.73 -24.07
C LEU A 14 -2.27 -7.06 -22.71
N ALA A 15 -1.08 -7.26 -22.14
CA ALA A 15 -0.69 -6.63 -20.88
C ALA A 15 -0.51 -5.11 -21.04
N LEU A 16 0.12 -4.65 -22.12
CA LEU A 16 0.25 -3.22 -22.43
C LEU A 16 -1.09 -2.57 -22.80
N LEU A 17 -2.01 -3.28 -23.48
CA LEU A 17 -3.36 -2.80 -23.74
C LEU A 17 -4.20 -2.76 -22.47
N ALA A 18 -4.03 -3.69 -21.54
CA ALA A 18 -4.72 -3.66 -20.24
C ALA A 18 -4.24 -2.48 -19.38
N LEU A 19 -2.95 -2.18 -19.36
CA LEU A 19 -2.38 -1.00 -18.68
C LEU A 19 -2.82 0.32 -19.32
N LEU A 20 -2.91 0.39 -20.65
CA LEU A 20 -3.41 1.57 -21.38
C LEU A 20 -4.94 1.72 -21.24
N LEU A 21 -5.71 0.64 -21.16
CA LEU A 21 -7.15 0.66 -20.94
C LEU A 21 -7.50 1.11 -19.51
N VAL A 22 -6.71 0.76 -18.51
CA VAL A 22 -6.87 1.27 -17.13
C VAL A 22 -6.64 2.79 -17.06
N ALA A 23 -5.79 3.33 -17.93
CA ALA A 23 -5.56 4.79 -18.03
C ALA A 23 -6.64 5.53 -18.85
N LEU A 24 -7.42 4.82 -19.69
CA LEU A 24 -8.40 5.42 -20.62
C LEU A 24 -9.87 5.16 -20.25
N VAL A 25 -10.15 4.23 -19.34
CA VAL A 25 -11.51 4.04 -18.85
C VAL A 25 -11.85 5.13 -17.85
N ARG A 26 -12.35 6.26 -18.36
CA ARG A 26 -13.27 7.08 -17.55
C ARG A 26 -14.44 6.17 -17.22
N PRO A 27 -14.73 5.85 -15.94
CA PRO A 27 -15.93 5.12 -15.62
C PRO A 27 -17.10 5.95 -16.13
N ALA A 28 -17.87 5.42 -17.07
CA ALA A 28 -19.24 5.87 -17.25
C ALA A 28 -19.87 5.79 -15.85
N ALA A 29 -20.40 6.90 -15.36
CA ALA A 29 -21.05 6.99 -14.08
C ALA A 29 -22.20 5.96 -14.04
N ALA A 30 -21.90 4.73 -13.63
CA ALA A 30 -22.88 3.93 -12.97
C ALA A 30 -23.11 4.65 -11.64
N ALA A 31 -24.34 5.06 -11.37
CA ALA A 31 -24.78 5.46 -10.05
C ALA A 31 -24.69 4.23 -9.13
N ALA A 32 -23.46 3.87 -8.77
CA ALA A 32 -23.19 3.11 -7.56
C ALA A 32 -23.40 4.12 -6.44
N ASP A 33 -24.26 3.78 -5.47
CA ASP A 33 -24.41 4.56 -4.25
C ASP A 33 -23.01 4.98 -3.81
N ASP A 34 -22.74 6.30 -3.84
CA ASP A 34 -21.48 6.84 -3.35
C ASP A 34 -21.29 6.25 -1.94
N PRO A 35 -20.17 5.60 -1.66
CA PRO A 35 -19.94 5.06 -0.32
C PRO A 35 -20.17 6.19 0.67
N PRO A 36 -20.94 5.98 1.75
CA PRO A 36 -21.27 7.05 2.67
C PRO A 36 -19.98 7.73 3.08
N PHE A 37 -19.88 9.03 2.82
CA PHE A 37 -18.73 9.81 3.23
C PHE A 37 -18.68 9.81 4.75
N VAL A 38 -17.69 9.13 5.28
CA VAL A 38 -17.33 9.25 6.69
C VAL A 38 -16.29 10.37 6.73
N GLY A 39 -16.56 11.44 7.47
CA GLY A 39 -15.62 12.55 7.59
C GLY A 39 -14.21 12.03 7.88
N TRP A 40 -13.20 12.49 7.13
CA TRP A 40 -11.83 12.00 7.22
C TRP A 40 -11.29 12.00 8.65
N SER A 41 -11.71 12.98 9.49
CA SER A 41 -11.37 13.06 10.90
C SER A 41 -11.86 11.87 11.74
N SER A 42 -12.92 11.17 11.33
CA SER A 42 -13.41 9.96 12.00
C SER A 42 -12.71 8.68 11.53
N LEU A 43 -12.02 8.75 10.40
CA LEU A 43 -11.21 7.64 9.86
C LEU A 43 -9.73 7.75 10.24
N LEU A 44 -9.31 8.89 10.76
CA LEU A 44 -8.01 9.04 11.35
C LEU A 44 -8.06 8.43 12.76
N PRO A 45 -7.23 7.45 13.08
CA PRO A 45 -6.94 7.17 14.47
C PRO A 45 -6.57 8.52 15.10
N GLY A 46 -7.05 8.84 16.30
CA GLY A 46 -6.86 10.14 16.97
C GLY A 46 -5.39 10.53 17.21
N LEU A 47 -4.65 10.71 16.15
CA LEU A 47 -3.21 10.55 16.02
C LEU A 47 -2.49 11.80 15.56
N SER A 48 -3.11 12.93 15.54
CA SER A 48 -2.34 14.12 15.29
C SER A 48 -1.58 14.56 16.56
N LEU A 49 -0.69 13.72 17.04
CA LEU A 49 0.36 14.20 17.92
C LEU A 49 1.42 14.82 17.01
N PRO A 50 1.63 16.15 17.08
CA PRO A 50 2.64 16.80 16.25
C PRO A 50 4.01 16.21 16.56
N TYR A 51 4.85 16.04 15.53
CA TYR A 51 6.24 15.69 15.72
C TYR A 51 6.94 16.69 16.64
N ASP A 52 7.56 16.18 17.69
CA ASP A 52 8.36 16.96 18.64
C ASP A 52 9.58 16.12 19.07
N VAL A 53 10.74 16.45 18.54
CA VAL A 53 12.00 15.77 18.82
C VAL A 53 12.39 15.81 20.30
N THR A 54 11.86 16.76 21.07
CA THR A 54 12.11 16.90 22.51
C THR A 54 11.13 16.14 23.39
N SER A 55 10.09 15.55 22.78
CA SER A 55 9.08 14.78 23.51
C SER A 55 9.69 13.62 24.32
N PRO A 56 9.20 13.36 25.54
CA PRO A 56 9.52 12.13 26.24
C PRO A 56 8.93 10.88 25.62
N ASP A 57 7.89 11.00 24.78
CA ASP A 57 7.32 9.90 24.02
C ASP A 57 8.18 9.58 22.80
N ASP A 58 8.65 8.32 22.72
CA ASP A 58 9.55 7.86 21.67
C ASP A 58 8.95 7.97 20.27
N CYS A 59 7.64 7.80 20.14
CA CYS A 59 6.97 7.85 18.85
C CYS A 59 6.75 9.29 18.37
N ILE A 60 6.45 10.20 19.30
CA ILE A 60 6.35 11.63 18.98
C ILE A 60 7.71 12.20 18.62
N ALA A 61 8.75 11.76 19.32
CA ALA A 61 10.13 12.20 19.08
C ALA A 61 10.84 11.48 17.91
N GLY A 62 10.18 10.53 17.27
CA GLY A 62 10.75 9.76 16.16
C GLY A 62 11.94 8.91 16.54
N ARG A 63 11.99 8.37 17.77
CA ARG A 63 13.09 7.51 18.20
C ARG A 63 12.94 6.11 17.61
N ILE A 64 14.06 5.46 17.36
CA ILE A 64 14.15 4.14 16.74
C ILE A 64 13.36 3.06 17.49
N HIS A 65 13.26 3.15 18.81
CA HIS A 65 12.49 2.20 19.63
C HIS A 65 11.02 2.13 19.26
N CYS A 66 10.46 3.21 18.69
CA CYS A 66 9.10 3.20 18.21
C CYS A 66 8.95 2.36 16.93
N ILE A 67 9.95 2.39 16.04
CA ILE A 67 9.98 1.50 14.87
C ILE A 67 10.07 0.03 15.30
N ASP A 68 10.91 -0.28 16.28
CA ASP A 68 10.98 -1.64 16.86
C ASP A 68 9.62 -2.11 17.42
N LYS A 69 8.86 -1.19 18.03
CA LYS A 69 7.50 -1.48 18.49
C LYS A 69 6.55 -1.70 17.32
N THR A 70 6.63 -0.90 16.28
CA THR A 70 5.81 -1.01 15.07
C THR A 70 6.02 -2.36 14.39
N VAL A 71 7.27 -2.81 14.22
CA VAL A 71 7.60 -4.13 13.67
C VAL A 71 6.96 -5.25 14.51
N ARG A 72 7.03 -5.17 15.85
CA ARG A 72 6.37 -6.16 16.72
C ARG A 72 4.85 -6.17 16.56
N GLU A 73 4.22 -5.00 16.42
CA GLU A 73 2.77 -4.89 16.22
C GLU A 73 2.34 -5.40 14.83
N MET A 74 3.18 -5.22 13.78
CA MET A 74 2.98 -5.85 12.47
C MET A 74 3.09 -7.37 12.55
N THR A 75 4.12 -7.89 13.21
CA THR A 75 4.34 -9.34 13.40
C THR A 75 3.13 -9.99 14.08
N LYS A 76 2.59 -9.38 15.14
CA LYS A 76 1.39 -9.89 15.83
C LYS A 76 0.17 -10.01 14.94
N ARG A 77 0.02 -9.11 13.93
CA ARG A 77 -1.09 -9.16 12.97
C ARG A 77 -0.81 -10.12 11.83
N PHE A 78 0.44 -10.26 11.42
CA PHE A 78 0.86 -11.13 10.34
C PHE A 78 0.79 -12.62 10.72
N GLU A 79 1.33 -13.02 11.87
CA GLU A 79 1.47 -14.44 12.25
C GLU A 79 0.14 -15.23 12.22
N PRO A 80 -0.99 -14.74 12.77
CA PRO A 80 -2.26 -15.45 12.70
C PRO A 80 -2.77 -15.62 11.26
N LEU A 81 -2.61 -14.58 10.42
CA LEU A 81 -2.98 -14.64 9.01
C LEU A 81 -2.15 -15.67 8.26
N ALA A 82 -0.85 -15.64 8.48
CA ALA A 82 0.09 -16.56 7.82
C ALA A 82 -0.16 -18.02 8.23
N SER A 83 -0.32 -18.29 9.52
CA SER A 83 -0.54 -19.64 10.03
C SER A 83 -1.86 -20.28 9.57
N SER A 84 -2.85 -19.45 9.23
CA SER A 84 -4.15 -19.90 8.70
C SER A 84 -4.23 -19.84 7.17
N CYS A 85 -3.15 -19.51 6.48
CA CYS A 85 -3.14 -19.26 5.05
C CYS A 85 -4.22 -18.24 4.61
N ASP A 86 -4.47 -17.22 5.45
CA ASP A 86 -5.36 -16.14 5.11
C ASP A 86 -4.74 -15.28 3.99
N HIS A 87 -5.53 -14.92 2.99
CA HIS A 87 -5.03 -14.15 1.86
C HIS A 87 -4.58 -12.73 2.26
N GLY A 88 -5.05 -12.22 3.39
CA GLY A 88 -4.56 -10.98 4.00
C GLY A 88 -3.10 -11.04 4.46
N ALA A 89 -2.54 -12.25 4.62
CA ALA A 89 -1.13 -12.43 4.95
C ALA A 89 -0.19 -11.80 3.91
N ILE A 90 -0.59 -11.73 2.63
CA ILE A 90 0.24 -11.17 1.57
C ILE A 90 0.60 -9.72 1.83
N PHE A 91 -0.39 -8.85 2.05
CA PHE A 91 -0.10 -7.45 2.36
C PHE A 91 0.55 -7.28 3.74
N ALA A 92 0.11 -8.05 4.74
CA ALA A 92 0.70 -7.99 6.08
C ALA A 92 2.19 -8.34 6.07
N LEU A 93 2.62 -9.37 5.30
CA LEU A 93 4.02 -9.71 5.07
C LEU A 93 4.76 -8.58 4.35
N THR A 94 4.16 -8.08 3.27
CA THR A 94 4.75 -7.01 2.46
C THR A 94 5.09 -5.81 3.33
N TYR A 95 4.14 -5.35 4.12
CA TYR A 95 4.36 -4.18 4.96
C TYR A 95 5.37 -4.46 6.08
N LEU A 96 5.34 -5.65 6.68
CA LEU A 96 6.33 -6.08 7.66
C LEU A 96 7.75 -6.04 7.08
N ARG A 97 7.99 -6.63 5.89
CA ARG A 97 9.32 -6.68 5.27
C ARG A 97 9.83 -5.29 4.86
N VAL A 98 8.94 -4.44 4.34
CA VAL A 98 9.28 -3.04 4.03
C VAL A 98 9.70 -2.29 5.30
N THR A 99 8.97 -2.45 6.41
CA THR A 99 9.30 -1.77 7.67
C THR A 99 10.57 -2.34 8.34
N GLU A 100 10.84 -3.64 8.21
CA GLU A 100 12.10 -4.23 8.65
C GLU A 100 13.29 -3.70 7.85
N GLU A 101 13.17 -3.54 6.52
CA GLU A 101 14.23 -2.93 5.69
C GLU A 101 14.38 -1.45 6.00
N TYR A 102 13.26 -0.73 6.22
CA TYR A 102 13.31 0.63 6.72
C TYR A 102 14.10 0.71 8.04
N ARG A 103 13.77 -0.15 9.00
CA ARG A 103 14.45 -0.22 10.30
C ARG A 103 15.96 -0.44 10.18
N ARG A 104 16.39 -1.31 9.26
CA ARG A 104 17.81 -1.51 8.97
C ARG A 104 18.45 -0.28 8.33
N THR A 105 17.74 0.37 7.42
CA THR A 105 18.23 1.51 6.65
C THR A 105 18.48 2.74 7.52
N VAL A 106 17.61 3.02 8.50
CA VAL A 106 17.74 4.20 9.38
C VAL A 106 18.93 4.12 10.34
N GLU A 107 19.57 2.97 10.45
CA GLU A 107 20.87 2.85 11.15
C GLU A 107 22.03 3.43 10.33
N THR A 108 21.82 3.63 9.01
CA THR A 108 22.83 4.28 8.16
C THR A 108 22.76 5.79 8.36
N PRO A 109 23.79 6.42 8.94
CA PRO A 109 23.82 7.87 9.11
C PRO A 109 23.63 8.57 7.76
N THR A 110 22.91 9.68 7.75
CA THR A 110 22.72 10.51 6.56
C THR A 110 21.91 9.91 5.40
N PHE A 111 21.23 8.76 5.60
CA PHE A 111 20.33 8.26 4.57
C PHE A 111 19.13 9.20 4.37
N PHE A 112 18.56 9.70 5.44
CA PHE A 112 17.55 10.75 5.44
C PHE A 112 18.15 12.06 5.94
N ASP A 113 17.59 13.20 5.51
CA ASP A 113 17.96 14.51 6.02
C ASP A 113 17.41 14.71 7.44
N ASP A 114 16.24 14.15 7.76
CA ASP A 114 15.58 14.23 9.06
C ASP A 114 15.07 12.84 9.48
N THR A 115 16.00 11.93 9.83
CA THR A 115 15.64 10.55 10.24
C THR A 115 14.60 10.50 11.36
N PRO A 116 14.67 11.30 12.45
CA PRO A 116 13.64 11.25 13.48
C PRO A 116 12.24 11.61 12.97
N PHE A 117 12.13 12.58 12.06
CA PHE A 117 10.85 12.90 11.44
C PHE A 117 10.30 11.76 10.59
N VAL A 118 11.16 11.12 9.77
CA VAL A 118 10.73 9.98 8.95
C VAL A 118 10.35 8.78 9.82
N ASN A 119 11.02 8.55 10.96
CA ASN A 119 10.58 7.56 11.94
C ASN A 119 9.18 7.87 12.49
N HIS A 120 8.89 9.14 12.80
CA HIS A 120 7.56 9.55 13.24
C HIS A 120 6.52 9.33 12.13
N GLU A 121 6.84 9.69 10.86
CA GLU A 121 6.00 9.43 9.70
C GLU A 121 5.65 7.94 9.57
N ASP A 122 6.65 7.05 9.63
CA ASP A 122 6.46 5.60 9.49
C ASP A 122 5.51 5.05 10.56
N VAL A 123 5.65 5.49 11.80
CA VAL A 123 4.77 5.08 12.91
C VAL A 123 3.33 5.55 12.72
N ILE A 124 3.13 6.79 12.31
CA ILE A 124 1.79 7.32 12.01
C ILE A 124 1.20 6.53 10.82
N PHE A 125 1.99 6.29 9.78
CA PHE A 125 1.56 5.52 8.62
C PHE A 125 1.12 4.10 8.98
N ALA A 126 1.90 3.39 9.80
CA ALA A 126 1.54 2.07 10.29
C ALA A 126 0.24 2.06 11.09
N SER A 127 0.00 3.10 11.88
CA SER A 127 -1.20 3.19 12.72
C SER A 127 -2.49 3.28 11.92
N TYR A 128 -2.47 3.85 10.70
CA TYR A 128 -3.62 3.87 9.80
C TYR A 128 -4.01 2.46 9.34
N TYR A 129 -3.02 1.66 8.95
CA TYR A 129 -3.26 0.24 8.64
C TYR A 129 -3.78 -0.53 9.86
N PHE A 130 -3.17 -0.33 11.04
CA PHE A 130 -3.60 -1.02 12.25
C PHE A 130 -5.06 -0.68 12.60
N ALA A 131 -5.43 0.59 12.51
CA ALA A 131 -6.82 1.01 12.78
C ALA A 131 -7.80 0.37 11.79
N ALA A 132 -7.50 0.36 10.49
CA ALA A 132 -8.34 -0.25 9.48
C ALA A 132 -8.45 -1.78 9.68
N TYR A 133 -7.33 -2.45 9.95
CA TYR A 133 -7.29 -3.89 10.20
C TYR A 133 -8.04 -4.28 11.48
N ASP A 134 -7.82 -3.55 12.58
CA ASP A 134 -8.46 -3.83 13.87
C ASP A 134 -9.97 -3.56 13.81
N ALA A 135 -10.41 -2.53 13.08
CA ALA A 135 -11.83 -2.28 12.82
C ALA A 135 -12.48 -3.41 11.99
N TRP A 136 -11.79 -3.85 10.92
CA TRP A 136 -12.23 -4.97 10.08
C TRP A 136 -12.36 -6.25 10.89
N SER A 137 -11.32 -6.62 11.63
CA SER A 137 -11.26 -7.83 12.45
C SER A 137 -12.30 -7.85 13.56
N ALA A 138 -12.66 -6.68 14.08
CA ALA A 138 -13.72 -6.52 15.07
C ALA A 138 -15.14 -6.42 14.46
N GLY A 139 -15.29 -6.52 13.13
CA GLY A 139 -16.58 -6.40 12.45
C GLY A 139 -17.15 -4.98 12.39
N ARG A 140 -16.36 -3.96 12.75
CA ARG A 140 -16.78 -2.55 12.68
C ARG A 140 -16.62 -1.99 11.27
N ILE A 141 -17.34 -2.59 10.31
CA ILE A 141 -17.16 -2.32 8.86
C ILE A 141 -17.40 -0.84 8.51
N GLY A 142 -18.28 -0.15 9.23
CA GLY A 142 -18.54 1.29 9.03
C GLY A 142 -17.32 2.18 9.33
N GLU A 143 -16.35 1.69 10.12
CA GLU A 143 -15.12 2.41 10.45
C GLU A 143 -13.95 2.09 9.48
N VAL A 144 -14.13 1.12 8.58
CA VAL A 144 -13.09 0.72 7.62
C VAL A 144 -13.19 1.57 6.36
N PRO A 145 -12.12 2.24 5.93
CA PRO A 145 -12.11 3.02 4.68
C PRO A 145 -12.50 2.18 3.45
N PRO A 146 -13.17 2.77 2.43
CA PRO A 146 -13.67 2.03 1.26
C PRO A 146 -12.61 1.19 0.55
N ALA A 147 -11.41 1.72 0.29
CA ALA A 147 -10.33 0.98 -0.35
C ALA A 147 -9.90 -0.24 0.49
N TRP A 148 -9.79 -0.09 1.81
CA TRP A 148 -9.49 -1.19 2.74
C TRP A 148 -10.61 -2.22 2.82
N ARG A 149 -11.89 -1.79 2.75
CA ARG A 149 -13.02 -2.75 2.67
C ARG A 149 -12.93 -3.65 1.44
N ILE A 150 -12.51 -3.08 0.29
CA ILE A 150 -12.30 -3.86 -0.93
C ILE A 150 -11.13 -4.81 -0.77
N ALA A 151 -9.99 -4.35 -0.22
CA ALA A 151 -8.80 -5.16 -0.02
C ALA A 151 -9.04 -6.33 0.94
N PHE A 152 -9.55 -6.04 2.14
CA PHE A 152 -9.85 -7.08 3.13
C PHE A 152 -10.99 -8.01 2.69
N GLY A 153 -12.01 -7.46 2.00
CA GLY A 153 -13.10 -8.26 1.43
C GLY A 153 -12.58 -9.24 0.38
N ALA A 154 -11.71 -8.81 -0.54
CA ALA A 154 -11.12 -9.66 -1.55
C ALA A 154 -10.26 -10.79 -0.94
N ALA A 155 -9.52 -10.49 0.14
CA ALA A 155 -8.76 -11.48 0.89
C ALA A 155 -9.67 -12.50 1.58
N ARG A 156 -10.67 -12.03 2.34
CA ARG A 156 -11.66 -12.90 3.01
C ARG A 156 -12.40 -13.81 2.04
N ASP A 157 -12.83 -13.26 0.91
CA ASP A 157 -13.60 -13.98 -0.12
C ASP A 157 -12.70 -14.89 -0.97
N ARG A 158 -11.36 -14.82 -0.80
CA ARG A 158 -10.35 -15.54 -1.58
C ARG A 158 -10.55 -15.37 -3.09
N GLY A 159 -10.99 -14.18 -3.50
CA GLY A 159 -11.49 -13.91 -4.84
C GLY A 159 -10.44 -13.45 -5.85
N VAL A 160 -9.24 -13.14 -5.41
CA VAL A 160 -8.15 -12.57 -6.23
C VAL A 160 -6.84 -13.34 -6.06
N SER A 161 -5.95 -13.23 -7.06
CA SER A 161 -4.59 -13.79 -6.99
C SER A 161 -3.74 -13.15 -5.89
N ALA A 162 -2.55 -13.70 -5.61
CA ALA A 162 -1.61 -13.10 -4.66
C ALA A 162 -1.20 -11.68 -5.09
N ASN A 163 -0.94 -11.47 -6.39
CA ASN A 163 -0.72 -10.13 -6.95
C ASN A 163 -1.90 -9.19 -6.67
N GLY A 164 -3.13 -9.70 -6.75
CA GLY A 164 -4.33 -8.94 -6.41
C GLY A 164 -4.34 -8.50 -4.95
N ASN A 165 -4.06 -9.40 -4.02
CA ASN A 165 -3.99 -9.07 -2.60
C ASN A 165 -2.88 -8.06 -2.29
N LEU A 166 -1.70 -8.23 -2.92
CA LEU A 166 -0.57 -7.31 -2.81
C LEU A 166 -0.96 -5.90 -3.27
N LEU A 167 -1.43 -5.77 -4.50
CA LEU A 167 -1.77 -4.48 -5.10
C LEU A 167 -2.95 -3.79 -4.40
N LEU A 168 -3.97 -4.54 -3.97
CA LEU A 168 -5.10 -3.99 -3.22
C LEU A 168 -4.66 -3.39 -1.89
N GLY A 169 -3.79 -4.08 -1.16
CA GLY A 169 -3.25 -3.58 0.11
C GLY A 169 -2.36 -2.34 -0.10
N ILE A 170 -1.42 -2.40 -1.07
CA ILE A 170 -0.56 -1.25 -1.39
C ILE A 170 -1.41 -0.05 -1.84
N ASN A 171 -2.41 -0.24 -2.69
CA ASN A 171 -3.30 0.84 -3.11
C ASN A 171 -4.02 1.49 -1.92
N ALA A 172 -4.62 0.70 -1.04
CA ALA A 172 -5.32 1.23 0.12
C ALA A 172 -4.37 2.00 1.05
N HIS A 173 -3.17 1.49 1.28
CA HIS A 173 -2.20 2.11 2.17
C HIS A 173 -1.54 3.35 1.54
N VAL A 174 -1.07 3.25 0.29
CA VAL A 174 -0.32 4.34 -0.36
C VAL A 174 -1.26 5.41 -0.93
N GLN A 175 -2.32 5.04 -1.64
CA GLN A 175 -3.16 6.02 -2.31
C GLN A 175 -4.23 6.64 -1.41
N ARG A 176 -4.64 5.91 -0.34
CA ARG A 176 -5.62 6.41 0.61
C ARG A 176 -4.97 6.94 1.89
N ASP A 177 -4.12 6.16 2.57
CA ASP A 177 -3.66 6.54 3.92
C ASP A 177 -2.53 7.57 3.86
N LEU A 178 -1.54 7.38 2.96
CA LEU A 178 -0.35 8.22 2.92
C LEU A 178 -0.62 9.72 2.71
N PRO A 179 -1.57 10.16 1.86
CA PRO A 179 -1.89 11.58 1.74
C PRO A 179 -2.30 12.22 3.07
N PHE A 180 -3.10 11.52 3.87
CA PHE A 180 -3.55 12.01 5.17
C PHE A 180 -2.41 12.05 6.19
N VAL A 181 -1.55 11.04 6.17
CA VAL A 181 -0.34 11.01 7.01
C VAL A 181 0.53 12.22 6.70
N LEU A 182 0.93 12.37 5.43
CA LEU A 182 1.79 13.46 4.96
C LEU A 182 1.20 14.84 5.31
N TYR A 183 -0.11 15.02 5.09
CA TYR A 183 -0.81 16.24 5.47
C TYR A 183 -0.75 16.48 6.99
N SER A 184 -0.99 15.46 7.81
CA SER A 184 -1.08 15.59 9.27
C SER A 184 0.25 15.93 9.94
N ILE A 185 1.37 15.40 9.40
CA ILE A 185 2.71 15.63 9.96
C ILE A 185 3.42 16.84 9.34
N GLY A 186 2.93 17.34 8.20
CA GLY A 186 3.44 18.51 7.50
C GLY A 186 4.46 18.20 6.39
N LEU A 187 4.35 18.94 5.30
CA LEU A 187 5.13 18.77 4.06
C LEU A 187 6.41 19.59 4.02
N VAL A 188 6.57 20.52 4.95
CA VAL A 188 7.71 21.47 5.00
C VAL A 188 8.39 21.40 6.36
N LYS A 189 9.70 21.63 6.33
CA LYS A 189 10.53 21.75 7.53
C LYS A 189 10.36 23.15 8.17
N PRO A 190 10.80 23.34 9.42
CA PRO A 190 10.72 24.66 10.06
C PRO A 190 11.45 25.80 9.31
N ASP A 191 12.45 25.47 8.52
CA ASP A 191 13.19 26.43 7.67
C ASP A 191 12.48 26.73 6.35
N GLY A 192 11.30 26.16 6.09
CA GLY A 192 10.51 26.32 4.87
C GLY A 192 10.92 25.39 3.73
N SER A 193 11.95 24.56 3.86
CA SER A 193 12.33 23.59 2.85
C SER A 193 11.36 22.39 2.81
N SER A 194 11.26 21.76 1.63
CA SER A 194 10.37 20.61 1.44
C SER A 194 10.91 19.34 2.11
N ARG A 195 10.00 18.51 2.64
CA ARG A 195 10.29 17.17 3.13
C ARG A 195 10.26 16.10 2.02
N LYS A 196 9.90 16.51 0.79
CA LYS A 196 9.81 15.59 -0.36
C LYS A 196 11.09 14.79 -0.63
N PRO A 197 12.32 15.34 -0.49
CA PRO A 197 13.52 14.53 -0.68
C PRO A 197 13.59 13.30 0.21
N ASP A 198 13.19 13.39 1.48
CA ASP A 198 13.15 12.24 2.38
C ASP A 198 12.03 11.27 2.00
N HIS A 199 10.84 11.79 1.64
CA HIS A 199 9.76 10.98 1.09
C HIS A 199 10.23 10.18 -0.14
N ASP A 200 10.94 10.80 -1.08
CA ASP A 200 11.41 10.14 -2.30
C ASP A 200 12.50 9.09 -2.01
N ARG A 201 13.35 9.29 -0.99
CA ARG A 201 14.39 8.31 -0.60
C ARG A 201 13.81 6.97 -0.15
N VAL A 202 12.58 6.95 0.39
CA VAL A 202 11.89 5.69 0.72
C VAL A 202 11.76 4.77 -0.49
N ASN A 203 11.68 5.32 -1.72
CA ASN A 203 11.63 4.51 -2.94
C ASN A 203 12.87 3.61 -3.10
N GLN A 204 14.03 4.00 -2.57
CA GLN A 204 15.23 3.16 -2.59
C GLN A 204 15.08 1.94 -1.66
N ILE A 205 14.38 2.09 -0.54
CA ILE A 205 14.06 1.00 0.38
C ILE A 205 13.13 0.00 -0.30
N LEU A 206 12.05 0.52 -0.92
CA LEU A 206 11.09 -0.29 -1.65
C LEU A 206 11.75 -1.09 -2.78
N ASN A 207 12.65 -0.45 -3.54
CA ASN A 207 13.38 -1.11 -4.61
C ASN A 207 14.26 -2.27 -4.09
N ARG A 208 14.89 -2.11 -2.94
CA ARG A 208 15.77 -3.15 -2.37
C ARG A 208 15.01 -4.37 -1.85
N VAL A 209 13.78 -4.19 -1.40
CA VAL A 209 13.01 -5.28 -0.76
C VAL A 209 12.14 -6.05 -1.74
N THR A 210 11.85 -5.50 -2.92
CA THR A 210 10.83 -6.04 -3.82
C THR A 210 11.12 -7.47 -4.26
N ASP A 211 12.32 -7.76 -4.78
CA ASP A 211 12.66 -9.08 -5.32
C ASP A 211 12.63 -10.17 -4.23
N ASP A 212 13.24 -9.90 -3.08
CA ASP A 212 13.26 -10.83 -1.95
C ASP A 212 11.85 -11.07 -1.39
N LEU A 213 11.01 -10.03 -1.37
CA LEU A 213 9.63 -10.11 -0.93
C LEU A 213 8.78 -10.99 -1.85
N ILE A 214 8.86 -10.76 -3.17
CA ILE A 214 8.13 -11.57 -4.16
C ILE A 214 8.58 -13.04 -4.06
N ALA A 215 9.88 -13.30 -3.97
CA ALA A 215 10.41 -14.64 -3.77
C ALA A 215 9.94 -15.27 -2.44
N GLU A 216 9.81 -14.50 -1.35
CA GLU A 216 9.28 -15.01 -0.08
C GLU A 216 7.78 -15.35 -0.20
N ILE A 217 6.99 -14.51 -0.85
CA ILE A 217 5.56 -14.78 -1.08
C ILE A 217 5.40 -16.04 -1.94
N ALA A 218 6.18 -16.16 -3.03
CA ALA A 218 6.16 -17.32 -3.91
C ALA A 218 6.45 -18.61 -3.15
N ARG A 219 7.49 -18.61 -2.34
CA ARG A 219 7.92 -19.79 -1.58
C ARG A 219 6.92 -20.22 -0.50
N ARG A 220 6.22 -19.28 0.14
CA ARG A 220 5.39 -19.56 1.33
C ARG A 220 3.90 -19.65 1.04
N PHE A 221 3.39 -18.86 0.12
CA PHE A 221 1.96 -18.64 -0.05
C PHE A 221 1.42 -18.96 -1.44
N ASP A 222 2.10 -18.53 -2.51
CA ASP A 222 1.61 -18.67 -3.87
C ASP A 222 2.74 -18.62 -4.89
N PRO A 223 3.20 -19.76 -5.42
CA PRO A 223 4.29 -19.79 -6.37
C PRO A 223 3.98 -19.03 -7.67
N THR A 224 2.69 -18.79 -7.96
CA THR A 224 2.30 -18.13 -9.21
C THR A 224 2.51 -16.62 -9.20
N ILE A 225 2.86 -16.03 -8.03
CA ILE A 225 3.17 -14.61 -7.96
C ILE A 225 4.43 -14.26 -8.76
N ASP A 226 5.37 -15.20 -8.83
CA ASP A 226 6.65 -15.10 -9.55
C ASP A 226 6.64 -15.77 -10.94
N ASP A 227 5.52 -16.39 -11.33
CA ASP A 227 5.37 -17.11 -12.62
C ASP A 227 5.19 -16.17 -13.83
N GLY A 228 5.49 -14.89 -13.72
CA GLY A 228 5.52 -13.97 -14.84
C GLY A 228 6.42 -14.55 -15.94
N ASN A 229 5.85 -14.89 -17.12
CA ASN A 229 6.60 -15.37 -18.31
C ASN A 229 7.49 -14.27 -18.94
N ALA A 230 7.72 -13.16 -18.23
CA ALA A 230 8.74 -12.18 -18.54
C ALA A 230 10.03 -12.53 -17.77
N PRO A 231 11.21 -12.10 -18.25
CA PRO A 231 12.39 -12.09 -17.38
C PRO A 231 12.02 -11.40 -16.08
N THR A 232 12.17 -12.07 -14.95
CA THR A 232 11.74 -11.69 -13.59
C THR A 232 11.94 -10.21 -13.26
N THR A 233 12.99 -9.61 -13.77
CA THR A 233 13.36 -8.21 -13.57
C THR A 233 12.39 -7.19 -14.20
N LEU A 234 11.58 -7.54 -15.20
CA LEU A 234 10.70 -6.57 -15.86
C LEU A 234 9.37 -6.40 -15.10
N ASP A 235 8.81 -7.48 -14.58
CA ASP A 235 7.53 -7.46 -13.85
C ASP A 235 7.72 -6.77 -12.49
N ASP A 236 8.80 -7.07 -11.80
CA ASP A 236 9.18 -6.41 -10.54
C ASP A 236 9.46 -4.92 -10.75
N PHE A 237 10.13 -4.57 -11.86
CA PHE A 237 10.34 -3.18 -12.24
C PHE A 237 9.01 -2.44 -12.48
N VAL A 238 8.04 -3.04 -13.18
CA VAL A 238 6.72 -2.43 -13.43
C VAL A 238 5.95 -2.27 -12.12
N LEU A 239 5.97 -3.25 -11.24
CA LEU A 239 5.36 -3.17 -9.91
C LEU A 239 5.99 -2.02 -9.11
N PHE A 240 7.31 -1.97 -9.03
CA PHE A 240 8.03 -0.93 -8.33
C PHE A 240 7.69 0.47 -8.88
N GLN A 241 7.73 0.68 -10.21
CA GLN A 241 7.40 1.96 -10.83
C GLN A 241 5.94 2.37 -10.58
N THR A 242 5.03 1.40 -10.50
CA THR A 242 3.64 1.65 -10.13
C THR A 242 3.54 2.20 -8.70
N VAL A 243 4.25 1.61 -7.74
CA VAL A 243 4.28 2.08 -6.35
C VAL A 243 4.91 3.48 -6.25
N VAL A 244 6.00 3.73 -6.97
CA VAL A 244 6.64 5.07 -7.05
C VAL A 244 5.64 6.12 -7.56
N SER A 245 4.90 5.80 -8.63
CA SER A 245 3.87 6.69 -9.19
C SER A 245 2.73 6.93 -8.19
N TRP A 246 2.30 5.91 -7.44
CA TRP A 246 1.28 6.05 -6.41
C TRP A 246 1.76 6.93 -5.24
N ARG A 247 3.01 6.81 -4.84
CA ARG A 247 3.61 7.66 -3.81
C ARG A 247 3.69 9.12 -4.25
N GLU A 248 4.02 9.38 -5.52
CA GLU A 248 3.97 10.74 -6.07
C GLU A 248 2.54 11.29 -6.08
N THR A 249 1.55 10.48 -6.45
CA THR A 249 0.13 10.85 -6.39
C THR A 249 -0.30 11.18 -4.96
N ALA A 250 0.13 10.37 -3.99
CA ALA A 250 -0.14 10.60 -2.57
C ALA A 250 0.44 11.93 -2.07
N TRP A 251 1.67 12.25 -2.49
CA TRP A 251 2.28 13.55 -2.18
C TRP A 251 1.46 14.71 -2.74
N ARG A 252 1.01 14.62 -4.02
CA ARG A 252 0.17 15.65 -4.64
C ARG A 252 -1.18 15.83 -3.94
N HIS A 253 -1.79 14.74 -3.52
CA HIS A 253 -3.01 14.79 -2.71
C HIS A 253 -2.78 15.46 -1.34
N ALA A 254 -1.65 15.21 -0.69
CA ALA A 254 -1.30 15.89 0.55
C ALA A 254 -1.06 17.40 0.34
N GLU A 255 -0.44 17.81 -0.77
CA GLU A 255 -0.32 19.23 -1.16
C GLU A 255 -1.70 19.87 -1.35
N LEU A 256 -2.64 19.20 -2.00
CA LEU A 256 -4.01 19.69 -2.17
C LEU A 256 -4.73 19.85 -0.82
N LEU A 257 -4.58 18.89 0.10
CA LEU A 257 -5.11 19.00 1.47
C LEU A 257 -4.52 20.21 2.21
N ALA A 258 -3.21 20.45 2.07
CA ALA A 258 -2.51 21.56 2.71
C ALA A 258 -2.90 22.92 2.12
N GLN A 259 -3.20 22.97 0.81
CA GLN A 259 -3.59 24.21 0.10
C GLN A 259 -5.08 24.54 0.28
N ALA A 260 -5.90 23.59 0.75
CA ALA A 260 -7.33 23.80 0.94
C ALA A 260 -7.58 24.86 2.03
N ALA A 261 -8.09 26.02 1.60
CA ALA A 261 -8.22 27.21 2.47
C ALA A 261 -9.32 27.09 3.52
N THR A 262 -10.33 26.24 3.29
CA THR A 262 -11.47 26.06 4.21
C THR A 262 -11.64 24.60 4.61
N PRO A 263 -12.29 24.29 5.74
CA PRO A 263 -12.63 22.93 6.11
C PRO A 263 -13.43 22.20 5.02
N GLU A 264 -14.39 22.87 4.39
CA GLU A 264 -15.24 22.30 3.34
C GLU A 264 -14.43 21.94 2.09
N ALA A 265 -13.49 22.80 1.69
CA ALA A 265 -12.57 22.52 0.58
C ALA A 265 -11.66 21.33 0.91
N ARG A 266 -11.22 21.21 2.15
CA ARG A 266 -10.41 20.09 2.63
C ARG A 266 -11.20 18.79 2.63
N ASP A 267 -12.47 18.83 3.05
CA ASP A 267 -13.36 17.68 3.00
C ASP A 267 -13.62 17.22 1.57
N GLN A 268 -13.73 18.13 0.60
CA GLN A 268 -13.85 17.78 -0.81
C GLN A 268 -12.61 17.04 -1.33
N VAL A 269 -11.41 17.51 -0.98
CA VAL A 269 -10.16 16.81 -1.34
C VAL A 269 -10.10 15.44 -0.66
N ALA A 270 -10.48 15.35 0.60
CA ALA A 270 -10.52 14.08 1.33
C ALA A 270 -11.48 13.08 0.67
N GLN A 271 -12.67 13.53 0.24
CA GLN A 271 -13.62 12.70 -0.51
C GLN A 271 -13.05 12.24 -1.86
N GLU A 272 -12.30 13.10 -2.55
CA GLU A 272 -11.65 12.74 -3.80
C GLU A 272 -10.62 11.64 -3.59
N ILE A 273 -9.79 11.74 -2.56
CA ILE A 273 -8.81 10.71 -2.18
C ILE A 273 -9.51 9.36 -1.91
N GLU A 274 -10.59 9.37 -1.12
CA GLU A 274 -11.34 8.16 -0.80
C GLU A 274 -11.95 7.52 -2.06
N ARG A 275 -12.59 8.32 -2.93
CA ARG A 275 -13.16 7.83 -4.20
C ARG A 275 -12.09 7.32 -5.15
N TYR A 276 -10.98 8.04 -5.27
CA TYR A 276 -9.87 7.65 -6.12
C TYR A 276 -9.29 6.30 -5.69
N ALA A 277 -8.91 6.15 -4.44
CA ALA A 277 -8.36 4.90 -3.92
C ALA A 277 -9.35 3.72 -4.03
N ALA A 278 -10.65 3.95 -3.75
CA ALA A 278 -11.68 2.93 -3.88
C ALA A 278 -11.92 2.52 -5.34
N SER A 279 -11.91 3.47 -6.29
CA SER A 279 -12.06 3.17 -7.71
C SER A 279 -10.88 2.35 -8.25
N GLN A 280 -9.66 2.69 -7.86
CA GLN A 280 -8.46 1.90 -8.18
C GLN A 280 -8.53 0.50 -7.57
N ALA A 281 -8.95 0.37 -6.30
CA ALA A 281 -9.14 -0.93 -5.67
C ALA A 281 -10.16 -1.79 -6.43
N SER A 282 -11.28 -1.20 -6.90
CA SER A 282 -12.29 -1.91 -7.68
C SER A 282 -11.73 -2.39 -9.03
N ALA A 283 -10.93 -1.57 -9.71
CA ALA A 283 -10.27 -1.94 -10.95
C ALA A 283 -9.23 -3.06 -10.74
N ILE A 284 -8.39 -2.95 -9.72
CA ILE A 284 -7.41 -3.99 -9.33
C ILE A 284 -8.13 -5.31 -9.03
N ARG A 285 -9.18 -5.28 -8.18
CA ARG A 285 -9.97 -6.46 -7.86
C ARG A 285 -10.51 -7.14 -9.11
N THR A 286 -11.08 -6.36 -10.04
CA THR A 286 -11.61 -6.90 -11.29
C THR A 286 -10.51 -7.53 -12.15
N ALA A 287 -9.37 -6.86 -12.30
CA ALA A 287 -8.26 -7.31 -13.15
C ALA A 287 -7.55 -8.56 -12.60
N THR A 288 -7.58 -8.77 -11.29
CA THR A 288 -6.84 -9.84 -10.60
C THR A 288 -7.74 -10.95 -10.04
N SER A 289 -9.07 -10.86 -10.29
CA SER A 289 -10.01 -11.91 -9.90
C SER A 289 -9.74 -13.20 -10.65
N TYR A 290 -9.91 -14.32 -9.96
CA TYR A 290 -9.83 -15.63 -10.62
C TYR A 290 -10.91 -15.76 -11.69
N ALA A 291 -10.54 -16.36 -12.83
CA ALA A 291 -11.49 -16.66 -13.89
C ALA A 291 -12.56 -17.66 -13.38
N PRO A 292 -13.82 -17.57 -13.82
CA PRO A 292 -14.93 -18.39 -13.30
C PRO A 292 -14.70 -19.90 -13.35
N LEU A 293 -13.86 -20.37 -14.26
CA LEU A 293 -13.57 -21.82 -14.47
C LEU A 293 -12.15 -22.22 -14.02
N SER A 294 -11.41 -21.34 -13.33
CA SER A 294 -10.02 -21.60 -12.94
C SER A 294 -9.87 -22.48 -11.68
N GLY A 295 -10.95 -22.82 -10.99
CA GLY A 295 -10.88 -23.47 -9.67
C GLY A 295 -10.62 -22.49 -8.51
N GLY A 296 -10.56 -21.19 -8.79
CA GLY A 296 -10.37 -20.14 -7.79
C GLY A 296 -9.00 -20.22 -7.09
N SER A 297 -8.99 -20.04 -5.77
CA SER A 297 -7.76 -20.05 -4.95
C SER A 297 -7.33 -21.46 -4.50
N THR A 298 -8.01 -22.51 -4.91
CA THR A 298 -7.81 -23.87 -4.36
C THR A 298 -6.36 -24.35 -4.43
N ALA A 299 -5.67 -24.11 -5.56
CA ALA A 299 -4.28 -24.50 -5.73
C ALA A 299 -3.33 -23.72 -4.82
N ARG A 300 -3.55 -22.40 -4.69
CA ARG A 300 -2.81 -21.52 -3.79
C ARG A 300 -3.01 -21.92 -2.33
N ASP A 301 -4.25 -22.18 -1.93
CA ASP A 301 -4.59 -22.58 -0.57
C ASP A 301 -3.93 -23.92 -0.18
N ALA A 302 -3.96 -24.89 -1.10
CA ALA A 302 -3.28 -26.17 -0.89
C ALA A 302 -1.75 -26.01 -0.83
N TYR A 303 -1.20 -25.14 -1.67
CA TYR A 303 0.24 -24.86 -1.65
C TYR A 303 0.66 -24.23 -0.33
N CYS A 304 -0.01 -23.18 0.13
CA CYS A 304 0.28 -22.55 1.42
C CYS A 304 0.20 -23.55 2.56
N ALA A 305 -0.87 -24.35 2.63
CA ALA A 305 -1.03 -25.35 3.68
C ALA A 305 0.11 -26.41 3.72
N ALA A 306 0.71 -26.69 2.57
CA ALA A 306 1.83 -27.64 2.46
C ALA A 306 3.20 -27.01 2.79
N HIS A 307 3.36 -25.69 2.65
CA HIS A 307 4.63 -24.99 2.76
C HIS A 307 4.72 -24.05 3.97
N TRP A 308 3.65 -23.89 4.73
CA TRP A 308 3.67 -23.19 6.01
C TRP A 308 3.83 -24.17 7.17
N PRO A 309 4.73 -23.95 8.15
CA PRO A 309 5.68 -22.85 8.33
C PRO A 309 7.02 -23.16 7.67
N GLY A 310 7.24 -22.68 6.45
CA GLY A 310 8.49 -22.85 5.73
C GLY A 310 9.56 -21.83 6.14
#